data_57a984f18320bc8ae9d9885f41d0bac7
#
_entry.id   57a984f18320bc8ae9d9885f41d0bac7
#
_cell.length_a   1.000
_cell.length_b   1.000
_cell.length_c   1.000
_cell.angle_alpha   90.00
_cell.angle_beta   90.00
_cell.angle_gamma   90.00
#
_symmetry.space_group_name_H-M   'P 1'
#
loop_
_entity.id
_entity.type
_entity.pdbx_description
1 polymer ?
#
loop_
_entity_poly.entity_id
_entity_poly.type
_entity_poly.pdbx_seq_one_letter_code
_entity_poly.pdbx_strand_id
1 'polypeptide(L)'
;MTTEKLNKYSYEICRHHHERFDGSGYPDGLKGDQIPLCAQVVGLVDAYDALVSERPYKRKLKHAEAVRMIVNAECGAFSMKLLQCFFAAAMQKEWVQKVESNREE
;
A
#
# COMPACT_ATOMS: atom_id res chain seq x y z
N MET A 1 15.91 2.40 -17.89
CA MET A 1 15.63 1.04 -17.37
C MET A 1 15.54 0.06 -18.55
N THR A 2 16.16 -1.10 -18.42
CA THR A 2 16.11 -2.12 -19.46
C THR A 2 14.78 -2.88 -19.42
N THR A 3 14.43 -3.51 -20.54
CA THR A 3 13.24 -4.35 -20.61
C THR A 3 13.30 -5.51 -19.61
N GLU A 4 14.48 -6.09 -19.42
CA GLU A 4 14.69 -7.18 -18.48
C GLU A 4 14.40 -6.76 -17.04
N LYS A 5 14.87 -5.57 -16.64
CA LYS A 5 14.61 -5.04 -15.30
C LYS A 5 13.14 -4.74 -15.11
N LEU A 6 12.49 -4.17 -16.13
CA LEU A 6 11.07 -3.87 -16.06
C LEU A 6 10.25 -5.16 -15.89
N ASN A 7 10.61 -6.21 -16.63
CA ASN A 7 9.94 -7.50 -16.52
C ASN A 7 10.13 -8.11 -15.14
N LYS A 8 11.33 -7.98 -14.57
CA LYS A 8 11.63 -8.49 -13.23
C LYS A 8 10.74 -7.80 -12.18
N TYR A 9 10.67 -6.46 -12.22
CA TYR A 9 9.83 -5.73 -11.27
C TYR A 9 8.35 -6.08 -11.43
N SER A 10 7.89 -6.20 -12.67
CA SER A 10 6.51 -6.57 -12.92
C SER A 10 6.17 -7.93 -12.34
N TYR A 11 7.06 -8.91 -12.51
CA TYR A 11 6.88 -10.24 -11.95
C TYR A 11 6.83 -10.19 -10.42
N GLU A 12 7.80 -9.51 -9.82
CA GLU A 12 7.90 -9.43 -8.36
C GLU A 12 6.66 -8.77 -7.75
N ILE A 13 6.17 -7.71 -8.37
CA ILE A 13 4.97 -7.01 -7.91
C ILE A 13 3.75 -7.91 -8.04
N CYS A 14 3.54 -8.50 -9.21
CA CYS A 14 2.38 -9.37 -9.43
C CYS A 14 2.35 -10.54 -8.47
N ARG A 15 3.49 -11.14 -8.20
CA ARG A 15 3.53 -12.31 -7.32
C ARG A 15 3.45 -11.95 -5.84
N HIS A 16 4.11 -10.87 -5.41
CA HIS A 16 4.36 -10.65 -3.99
C HIS A 16 3.67 -9.45 -3.35
N HIS A 17 2.83 -8.70 -4.07
CA HIS A 17 2.21 -7.51 -3.48
C HIS A 17 1.16 -7.83 -2.40
N HIS A 18 0.75 -9.09 -2.27
CA HIS A 18 -0.13 -9.53 -1.17
C HIS A 18 0.65 -10.12 0.00
N GLU A 19 1.97 -10.21 -0.09
CA GLU A 19 2.79 -10.61 1.04
C GLU A 19 2.78 -9.52 2.11
N ARG A 20 2.92 -9.92 3.35
CA ARG A 20 2.95 -8.98 4.47
C ARG A 20 4.22 -9.17 5.28
N PHE A 21 4.73 -8.10 5.86
CA PHE A 21 6.05 -8.04 6.47
C PHE A 21 6.24 -9.07 7.59
N ASP A 22 5.15 -9.45 8.26
CA ASP A 22 5.18 -10.45 9.34
C ASP A 22 5.02 -11.89 8.85
N GLY A 23 4.95 -12.11 7.55
CA GLY A 23 4.80 -13.42 6.96
C GLY A 23 3.36 -13.92 6.85
N SER A 24 2.39 -13.09 7.20
CA SER A 24 0.97 -13.49 7.19
C SER A 24 0.32 -13.42 5.81
N GLY A 25 1.03 -12.91 4.81
CA GLY A 25 0.48 -12.76 3.46
C GLY A 25 0.65 -14.01 2.60
N TYR A 26 0.46 -13.83 1.30
CA TYR A 26 0.52 -14.94 0.32
C TYR A 26 1.06 -14.42 -1.00
N PRO A 27 1.46 -15.29 -1.96
CA PRO A 27 1.31 -16.74 -1.95
C PRO A 27 2.41 -17.50 -1.22
N ASP A 28 3.58 -16.90 -1.01
CA ASP A 28 4.73 -17.64 -0.51
C ASP A 28 4.99 -17.49 1.00
N GLY A 29 4.25 -16.59 1.65
CA GLY A 29 4.46 -16.33 3.07
C GLY A 29 5.82 -15.71 3.38
N LEU A 30 6.34 -14.90 2.47
CA LEU A 30 7.62 -14.24 2.66
C LEU A 30 7.56 -13.29 3.85
N LYS A 31 8.69 -13.16 4.55
CA LYS A 31 8.74 -12.35 5.75
C LYS A 31 9.86 -11.33 5.67
N GLY A 32 9.59 -10.13 6.15
CA GLY A 32 10.58 -9.07 6.22
C GLY A 32 11.14 -8.72 4.84
N ASP A 33 12.45 -8.59 4.78
CA ASP A 33 13.13 -8.18 3.55
C ASP A 33 13.22 -9.28 2.50
N GLN A 34 12.67 -10.46 2.77
CA GLN A 34 12.48 -11.47 1.72
C GLN A 34 11.47 -10.96 0.67
N ILE A 35 10.59 -10.04 1.07
CA ILE A 35 9.61 -9.46 0.15
C ILE A 35 10.33 -8.37 -0.65
N PRO A 36 10.32 -8.44 -2.00
CA PRO A 36 10.93 -7.38 -2.80
C PRO A 36 10.35 -6.01 -2.44
N LEU A 37 11.19 -5.00 -2.35
CA LEU A 37 10.76 -3.66 -1.94
C LEU A 37 9.64 -3.12 -2.83
N CYS A 38 9.75 -3.31 -4.14
CA CYS A 38 8.71 -2.83 -5.07
C CYS A 38 7.35 -3.46 -4.75
N ALA A 39 7.33 -4.74 -4.36
CA ALA A 39 6.09 -5.41 -3.98
C ALA A 39 5.56 -4.89 -2.65
N GLN A 40 6.45 -4.57 -1.70
CA GLN A 40 6.04 -3.95 -0.44
C GLN A 40 5.35 -2.60 -0.66
N VAL A 41 5.92 -1.78 -1.53
CA VAL A 41 5.36 -0.45 -1.83
C VAL A 41 3.99 -0.59 -2.49
N VAL A 42 3.88 -1.45 -3.50
CA VAL A 42 2.61 -1.65 -4.21
C VAL A 42 1.56 -2.23 -3.26
N GLY A 43 1.96 -3.17 -2.39
CA GLY A 43 1.04 -3.74 -1.41
C GLY A 43 0.44 -2.69 -0.49
N LEU A 44 1.25 -1.74 -0.04
CA LEU A 44 0.77 -0.65 0.82
C LEU A 44 -0.16 0.30 0.04
N VAL A 45 0.24 0.66 -1.18
CA VAL A 45 -0.56 1.55 -2.03
C VAL A 45 -1.91 0.90 -2.36
N ASP A 46 -1.92 -0.40 -2.67
CA ASP A 46 -3.17 -1.13 -2.91
C ASP A 46 -4.08 -1.11 -1.70
N ALA A 47 -3.51 -1.31 -0.50
CA ALA A 47 -4.29 -1.27 0.73
C ALA A 47 -4.92 0.10 0.93
N TYR A 48 -4.15 1.17 0.70
CA TYR A 48 -4.66 2.53 0.80
C TYR A 48 -5.78 2.77 -0.22
N ASP A 49 -5.54 2.42 -1.48
CA ASP A 49 -6.52 2.62 -2.54
C ASP A 49 -7.83 1.90 -2.24
N ALA A 50 -7.75 0.68 -1.75
CA ALA A 50 -8.95 -0.10 -1.40
C ALA A 50 -9.77 0.59 -0.31
N LEU A 51 -9.12 1.29 0.63
CA LEU A 51 -9.82 1.96 1.72
C LEU A 51 -10.50 3.26 1.28
N VAL A 52 -9.86 4.02 0.40
CA VAL A 52 -10.40 5.32 -0.01
C VAL A 52 -11.27 5.25 -1.27
N SER A 53 -11.35 4.10 -1.91
CA SER A 53 -12.17 3.90 -3.10
C SER A 53 -13.53 3.30 -2.73
N GLU A 54 -14.57 3.76 -3.40
CA GLU A 54 -15.91 3.23 -3.20
C GLU A 54 -16.04 1.86 -3.84
N ARG A 55 -16.65 0.93 -3.11
CA ARG A 55 -16.93 -0.43 -3.57
C ARG A 55 -18.41 -0.73 -3.38
N PRO A 56 -19.01 -1.67 -4.14
CA PRO A 56 -20.45 -2.00 -4.01
C PRO A 56 -20.84 -2.46 -2.61
N TYR A 57 -19.90 -3.03 -1.86
CA TYR A 57 -20.16 -3.62 -0.55
C TYR A 57 -19.59 -2.83 0.62
N LYS A 58 -18.99 -1.67 0.35
CA LYS A 58 -18.45 -0.84 1.43
C LYS A 58 -18.31 0.62 1.00
N ARG A 59 -18.43 1.50 1.97
CA ARG A 59 -18.27 2.93 1.81
C ARG A 59 -16.79 3.30 1.78
N LYS A 60 -16.41 4.31 0.99
CA LYS A 60 -15.04 4.80 1.00
C LYS A 60 -14.74 5.54 2.30
N LEU A 61 -13.52 5.39 2.80
CA LEU A 61 -13.07 6.05 4.01
C LEU A 61 -12.41 7.39 3.67
N LYS A 62 -12.35 8.25 4.68
CA LYS A 62 -11.61 9.50 4.56
C LYS A 62 -10.11 9.20 4.59
N HIS A 63 -9.33 10.11 4.00
CA HIS A 63 -7.87 9.96 3.94
C HIS A 63 -7.26 9.70 5.32
N ALA A 64 -7.61 10.51 6.31
CA ALA A 64 -7.06 10.37 7.66
C ALA A 64 -7.39 9.02 8.31
N GLU A 65 -8.60 8.53 8.09
CA GLU A 65 -9.00 7.22 8.61
C GLU A 65 -8.21 6.09 7.96
N ALA A 66 -8.03 6.16 6.62
CA ALA A 66 -7.27 5.16 5.89
C ALA A 66 -5.82 5.12 6.34
N VAL A 67 -5.19 6.29 6.49
CA VAL A 67 -3.81 6.39 6.97
C VAL A 67 -3.68 5.76 8.35
N ARG A 68 -4.60 6.07 9.26
CA ARG A 68 -4.59 5.52 10.61
C ARG A 68 -4.68 4.00 10.60
N MET A 69 -5.56 3.44 9.78
CA MET A 69 -5.73 1.99 9.70
C MET A 69 -4.46 1.29 9.21
N ILE A 70 -3.81 1.88 8.20
CA ILE A 70 -2.58 1.30 7.65
C ILE A 70 -1.45 1.36 8.68
N VAL A 71 -1.28 2.50 9.34
CA VAL A 71 -0.24 2.68 10.36
C VAL A 71 -0.46 1.74 11.55
N ASN A 72 -1.71 1.47 11.89
CA ASN A 72 -2.06 0.58 13.00
C ASN A 72 -2.12 -0.90 12.60
N ALA A 73 -1.63 -1.24 11.41
CA ALA A 73 -1.55 -2.61 10.90
C ALA A 73 -2.91 -3.30 10.75
N GLU A 74 -3.99 -2.55 10.60
CA GLU A 74 -5.32 -3.12 10.41
C GLU A 74 -5.51 -3.72 9.01
N CYS A 75 -4.62 -3.38 8.07
CA CYS A 75 -4.62 -3.92 6.71
C CYS A 75 -3.47 -4.91 6.50
N GLY A 76 -2.87 -5.38 7.59
CA GLY A 76 -1.71 -6.24 7.56
C GLY A 76 -0.45 -5.48 7.97
N ALA A 77 0.62 -6.22 8.22
CA ALA A 77 1.88 -5.63 8.66
C ALA A 77 2.72 -5.12 7.49
N PHE A 78 3.25 -3.91 7.63
CA PHE A 78 4.21 -3.33 6.69
C PHE A 78 5.47 -2.95 7.46
N SER A 79 6.60 -2.79 6.77
CA SER A 79 7.84 -2.43 7.46
C SER A 79 7.68 -1.06 8.12
N MET A 80 8.33 -0.89 9.28
CA MET A 80 8.29 0.39 10.00
C MET A 80 8.83 1.52 9.15
N LYS A 81 9.90 1.27 8.41
CA LYS A 81 10.51 2.26 7.55
C LYS A 81 9.56 2.70 6.44
N LEU A 82 8.87 1.73 5.83
CA LEU A 82 7.89 2.02 4.78
C LEU A 82 6.71 2.81 5.34
N LEU A 83 6.22 2.44 6.53
CA LEU A 83 5.13 3.16 7.19
C LEU A 83 5.52 4.60 7.51
N GLN A 84 6.76 4.83 7.93
CA GLN A 84 7.25 6.19 8.20
C GLN A 84 7.26 7.02 6.93
N CYS A 85 7.74 6.46 5.83
CA CYS A 85 7.74 7.14 4.53
C CYS A 85 6.33 7.42 4.05
N PHE A 86 5.44 6.44 4.19
CA PHE A 86 4.05 6.58 3.80
C PHE A 86 3.35 7.68 4.60
N PHE A 87 3.52 7.66 5.92
CA PHE A 87 2.91 8.66 6.81
C PHE A 87 3.38 10.07 6.45
N ALA A 88 4.69 10.24 6.25
CA ALA A 88 5.24 11.55 5.87
C ALA A 88 4.66 12.05 4.56
N ALA A 89 4.57 11.18 3.56
CA ALA A 89 3.99 11.53 2.27
C ALA A 89 2.49 11.82 2.38
N ALA A 90 1.78 11.00 3.14
CA ALA A 90 0.33 11.10 3.30
C ALA A 90 -0.10 12.37 4.02
N MET A 91 0.79 12.94 4.83
CA MET A 91 0.52 14.20 5.54
C MET A 91 0.85 15.43 4.70
N GLN A 92 1.36 15.27 3.48
CA GLN A 92 1.60 16.40 2.58
C GLN A 92 0.27 17.05 2.21
N LYS A 93 0.23 18.36 2.32
CA LYS A 93 -0.97 19.14 2.03
C LYS A 93 -1.54 18.86 0.64
N GLU A 94 -0.65 18.71 -0.33
CA GLU A 94 -1.03 18.46 -1.71
C GLU A 94 -1.77 17.15 -1.89
N TRP A 95 -1.31 16.08 -1.23
CA TRP A 95 -1.97 14.78 -1.29
C TRP A 95 -3.36 14.87 -0.66
N VAL A 96 -3.44 15.44 0.55
CA VAL A 96 -4.73 15.57 1.27
C VAL A 96 -5.74 16.34 0.43
N GLN A 97 -5.35 17.47 -0.15
CA GLN A 97 -6.23 18.26 -0.99
C GLN A 97 -6.70 17.51 -2.23
N LYS A 98 -5.81 16.76 -2.86
CA LYS A 98 -6.15 16.00 -4.07
C LYS A 98 -7.16 14.90 -3.76
N VAL A 99 -6.97 14.18 -2.66
CA VAL A 99 -7.89 13.11 -2.26
C VAL A 99 -9.26 13.68 -1.90
N GLU A 100 -9.30 14.75 -1.12
CA GLU A 100 -10.56 15.39 -0.73
C GLU A 100 -11.32 15.92 -1.96
N SER A 101 -10.60 16.53 -2.92
CA SER A 101 -11.20 17.03 -4.16
C SER A 101 -11.82 15.88 -4.96
N ASN A 102 -11.11 14.76 -5.09
CA ASN A 102 -11.62 13.59 -5.80
C ASN A 102 -12.85 12.98 -5.13
N ARG A 103 -12.95 13.08 -3.82
CA ARG A 103 -14.09 12.55 -3.07
C ARG A 103 -15.37 13.34 -3.31
N GLU A 104 -15.26 14.60 -3.65
CA GLU A 104 -16.40 15.48 -3.88
C GLU A 104 -17.02 15.27 -5.27
N GLU A 105 -16.29 14.64 -6.15
CA GLU A 105 -16.79 14.32 -7.49
C GLU A 105 -17.52 12.98 -7.48
#